data_83bd53b0d01f76779cdaaeb1ea192c77
#
_entry.id   83bd53b0d01f76779cdaaeb1ea192c77
#
_cell.length_a   1.000
_cell.length_b   1.000
_cell.length_c   1.000
_cell.angle_alpha   90.00
_cell.angle_beta   90.00
_cell.angle_gamma   90.00
#
_symmetry.space_group_name_H-M   'P 1'
#
loop_
_entity.id
_entity.type
_entity.pdbx_description
1 polymer ?
#
loop_
_entity_poly.entity_id
_entity_poly.type
_entity_poly.pdbx_seq_one_letter_code
_entity_poly.pdbx_strand_id
1 'polypeptide(L)'
;MVTTERSIYILATISYSSMEEKYIEGLEKIGLTKPEAKVYLALIELKESRTGVLCEKSRIPSSNIYAILDSLTKKGFVTYRMQNNIKIFMPSNPEILKSLFKEKQEKIIEEGKEIENLIKSLKVIKGAEEAFSKYKYFEGISGIRAMWIGLMDELNQLPKNEIILMYTGVKKAYQTMLGLYEEFHKIRVKNGIKYKIIYPLEETEVAQRRKKQLAEVRFLKLENEAEWGVIGNKYFVQYITQKVPRGFLIEDEVFANTFRQVFEQVWDRAKIKK
;
A
#
# COMPACT_ATOMS: atom_id res chain seq x y z
N MET A 1 -15.15 -23.31 46.86
CA MET A 1 -15.41 -24.02 45.57
C MET A 1 -16.26 -23.25 44.56
N VAL A 2 -16.96 -22.17 44.93
CA VAL A 2 -17.85 -21.38 44.02
C VAL A 2 -17.13 -20.34 43.18
N THR A 3 -15.89 -19.98 43.52
CA THR A 3 -15.11 -18.93 42.83
C THR A 3 -14.44 -19.39 41.52
N THR A 4 -14.13 -20.68 41.39
CA THR A 4 -13.39 -21.24 40.24
C THR A 4 -14.32 -21.43 39.02
N GLU A 5 -15.56 -21.85 39.21
CA GLU A 5 -16.51 -22.03 38.11
C GLU A 5 -16.96 -20.70 37.50
N ARG A 6 -17.16 -19.65 38.30
CA ARG A 6 -17.44 -18.29 37.78
C ARG A 6 -16.30 -17.72 36.96
N SER A 7 -15.04 -17.93 37.34
CA SER A 7 -13.87 -17.47 36.59
C SER A 7 -13.72 -18.19 35.25
N ILE A 8 -13.98 -19.49 35.21
CA ILE A 8 -13.94 -20.29 33.95
C ILE A 8 -15.06 -19.84 33.00
N TYR A 9 -16.28 -19.58 33.54
CA TYR A 9 -17.39 -19.07 32.72
C TYR A 9 -17.11 -17.68 32.13
N ILE A 10 -16.51 -16.79 32.91
CA ILE A 10 -16.13 -15.44 32.46
C ILE A 10 -15.04 -15.52 31.37
N LEU A 11 -14.03 -16.35 31.56
CA LEU A 11 -12.94 -16.54 30.56
C LEU A 11 -13.46 -17.17 29.27
N ALA A 12 -14.37 -18.15 29.35
CA ALA A 12 -15.02 -18.75 28.20
C ALA A 12 -15.89 -17.74 27.44
N THR A 13 -16.62 -16.89 28.14
CA THR A 13 -17.46 -15.85 27.53
C THR A 13 -16.64 -14.76 26.88
N ILE A 14 -15.52 -14.34 27.46
CA ILE A 14 -14.58 -13.36 26.89
C ILE A 14 -13.90 -13.95 25.64
N SER A 15 -13.48 -15.22 25.70
CA SER A 15 -12.88 -15.92 24.55
C SER A 15 -13.88 -16.07 23.40
N TYR A 16 -15.13 -16.39 23.67
CA TYR A 16 -16.19 -16.51 22.66
C TYR A 16 -16.52 -15.16 22.02
N SER A 17 -16.63 -14.09 22.81
CA SER A 17 -16.88 -12.73 22.31
C SER A 17 -15.75 -12.23 21.41
N SER A 18 -14.50 -12.49 21.75
CA SER A 18 -13.35 -12.08 20.93
C SER A 18 -13.26 -12.87 19.61
N MET A 19 -13.68 -14.14 19.62
CA MET A 19 -13.72 -14.98 18.42
C MET A 19 -14.86 -14.57 17.49
N GLU A 20 -16.03 -14.26 18.04
CA GLU A 20 -17.18 -13.74 17.26
C GLU A 20 -16.83 -12.42 16.57
N GLU A 21 -16.15 -11.51 17.26
CA GLU A 21 -15.73 -10.23 16.71
C GLU A 21 -14.74 -10.40 15.53
N LYS A 22 -13.80 -11.33 15.66
CA LYS A 22 -12.88 -11.69 14.55
C LYS A 22 -13.61 -12.24 13.32
N TYR A 23 -14.65 -13.05 13.50
CA TYR A 23 -15.46 -13.53 12.38
C TYR A 23 -16.26 -12.40 11.74
N ILE A 24 -16.83 -11.50 12.54
CA ILE A 24 -17.54 -10.31 12.03
C ILE A 24 -16.61 -9.46 11.18
N GLU A 25 -15.42 -9.12 11.68
CA GLU A 25 -14.42 -8.35 10.92
C GLU A 25 -14.01 -9.04 9.61
N GLY A 26 -13.88 -10.37 9.64
CA GLY A 26 -13.59 -11.15 8.43
C GLY A 26 -14.69 -11.05 7.39
N LEU A 27 -15.95 -11.13 7.80
CA LEU A 27 -17.14 -11.02 6.95
C LEU A 27 -17.33 -9.59 6.42
N GLU A 28 -17.03 -8.56 7.22
CA GLU A 28 -17.05 -7.17 6.79
C GLU A 28 -16.03 -6.91 5.66
N LYS A 29 -14.84 -7.50 5.73
CA LYS A 29 -13.81 -7.39 4.67
C LYS A 29 -14.26 -7.91 3.31
N ILE A 30 -15.20 -8.84 3.28
CA ILE A 30 -15.76 -9.39 2.03
C ILE A 30 -17.09 -8.75 1.61
N GLY A 31 -17.56 -7.74 2.35
CA GLY A 31 -18.69 -6.90 1.94
C GLY A 31 -20.01 -7.11 2.66
N LEU A 32 -20.00 -7.79 3.82
CA LEU A 32 -21.15 -7.77 4.72
C LEU A 32 -21.08 -6.53 5.61
N THR A 33 -22.25 -6.03 5.99
CA THR A 33 -22.34 -5.08 7.10
C THR A 33 -22.27 -5.81 8.44
N LYS A 34 -21.93 -5.13 9.52
CA LYS A 34 -21.88 -5.72 10.86
C LYS A 34 -23.19 -6.40 11.28
N PRO A 35 -24.41 -5.83 11.01
CA PRO A 35 -25.68 -6.53 11.25
C PRO A 35 -25.86 -7.79 10.41
N GLU A 36 -25.47 -7.76 9.13
CA GLU A 36 -25.52 -8.93 8.25
C GLU A 36 -24.61 -10.06 8.75
N ALA A 37 -23.39 -9.74 9.15
CA ALA A 37 -22.44 -10.69 9.70
C ALA A 37 -23.00 -11.36 10.96
N LYS A 38 -23.61 -10.60 11.88
CA LYS A 38 -24.26 -11.14 13.08
C LYS A 38 -25.38 -12.12 12.76
N VAL A 39 -26.27 -11.76 11.83
CA VAL A 39 -27.38 -12.63 11.42
C VAL A 39 -26.89 -13.90 10.74
N TYR A 40 -25.86 -13.78 9.89
CA TYR A 40 -25.27 -14.93 9.21
C TYR A 40 -24.58 -15.89 10.20
N LEU A 41 -23.79 -15.38 11.15
CA LEU A 41 -23.17 -16.20 12.19
C LEU A 41 -24.20 -16.89 13.09
N ALA A 42 -25.28 -16.17 13.47
CA ALA A 42 -26.39 -16.76 14.21
C ALA A 42 -27.05 -17.92 13.44
N LEU A 43 -27.20 -17.77 12.12
CA LEU A 43 -27.72 -18.86 11.26
C LEU A 43 -26.75 -20.04 11.15
N ILE A 44 -25.45 -19.81 11.05
CA ILE A 44 -24.44 -20.89 11.05
C ILE A 44 -24.57 -21.74 12.33
N GLU A 45 -24.74 -21.09 13.48
CA GLU A 45 -24.90 -21.80 14.76
C GLU A 45 -26.23 -22.57 14.85
N LEU A 46 -27.33 -21.95 14.40
CA LEU A 46 -28.68 -22.52 14.47
C LEU A 46 -28.93 -23.56 13.37
N LYS A 47 -28.11 -23.60 12.31
CA LYS A 47 -28.25 -24.41 11.10
C LYS A 47 -29.49 -24.03 10.25
N GLU A 48 -30.64 -23.87 10.86
CA GLU A 48 -31.85 -23.30 10.28
C GLU A 48 -32.68 -22.58 11.33
N SER A 49 -33.42 -21.55 10.96
CA SER A 49 -34.23 -20.79 11.92
C SER A 49 -35.35 -20.01 11.30
N ARG A 50 -36.37 -19.68 12.13
CA ARG A 50 -37.37 -18.64 11.87
C ARG A 50 -36.84 -17.29 12.31
N THR A 51 -37.44 -16.22 11.79
CA THR A 51 -37.04 -14.83 12.09
C THR A 51 -37.04 -14.48 13.58
N GLY A 52 -38.03 -14.96 14.37
CA GLY A 52 -38.10 -14.67 15.81
C GLY A 52 -36.87 -15.15 16.58
N VAL A 53 -36.47 -16.40 16.40
CA VAL A 53 -35.29 -16.98 17.06
C VAL A 53 -33.99 -16.30 16.56
N LEU A 54 -33.97 -15.92 15.27
CA LEU A 54 -32.84 -15.17 14.71
C LEU A 54 -32.68 -13.78 15.33
N CYS A 55 -33.80 -13.06 15.58
CA CYS A 55 -33.76 -11.78 16.26
C CYS A 55 -33.12 -11.88 17.64
N GLU A 56 -33.55 -12.88 18.42
CA GLU A 56 -33.00 -13.11 19.78
C GLU A 56 -31.52 -13.46 19.71
N LYS A 57 -31.13 -14.41 18.87
CA LYS A 57 -29.76 -14.89 18.79
C LYS A 57 -28.78 -13.84 18.24
N SER A 58 -29.17 -13.12 17.21
CA SER A 58 -28.33 -12.08 16.56
C SER A 58 -28.39 -10.74 17.27
N ARG A 59 -29.31 -10.55 18.20
CA ARG A 59 -29.63 -9.26 18.86
C ARG A 59 -30.00 -8.16 17.85
N ILE A 60 -30.67 -8.54 16.75
CA ILE A 60 -31.15 -7.61 15.74
C ILE A 60 -32.67 -7.41 15.93
N PRO A 61 -33.17 -6.16 15.96
CA PRO A 61 -34.59 -5.88 16.06
C PRO A 61 -35.39 -6.49 14.92
N SER A 62 -36.62 -6.94 15.22
CA SER A 62 -37.52 -7.56 14.25
C SER A 62 -37.89 -6.62 13.08
N SER A 63 -37.87 -5.31 13.30
CA SER A 63 -38.06 -4.30 12.23
C SER A 63 -37.00 -4.38 11.13
N ASN A 64 -35.78 -4.82 11.44
CA ASN A 64 -34.65 -4.80 10.52
C ASN A 64 -34.29 -6.17 9.94
N ILE A 65 -34.75 -7.25 10.59
CA ILE A 65 -34.31 -8.62 10.27
C ILE A 65 -34.66 -9.03 8.82
N TYR A 66 -35.85 -8.63 8.34
CA TYR A 66 -36.29 -8.99 6.99
C TYR A 66 -35.44 -8.33 5.91
N ALA A 67 -35.09 -7.04 6.08
CA ALA A 67 -34.21 -6.33 5.15
C ALA A 67 -32.80 -6.96 5.12
N ILE A 68 -32.29 -7.36 6.28
CA ILE A 68 -30.97 -8.03 6.39
C ILE A 68 -31.01 -9.42 5.73
N LEU A 69 -32.06 -10.22 5.97
CA LEU A 69 -32.22 -11.54 5.36
C LEU A 69 -32.41 -11.46 3.85
N ASP A 70 -33.13 -10.44 3.35
CA ASP A 70 -33.26 -10.19 1.90
C ASP A 70 -31.90 -9.83 1.28
N SER A 71 -31.15 -8.94 1.93
CA SER A 71 -29.79 -8.61 1.51
C SER A 71 -28.85 -9.82 1.51
N LEU A 72 -28.84 -10.61 2.58
CA LEU A 72 -28.04 -11.83 2.67
C LEU A 72 -28.44 -12.86 1.62
N THR A 73 -29.73 -12.96 1.30
CA THR A 73 -30.23 -13.86 0.25
C THR A 73 -29.75 -13.38 -1.13
N LYS A 74 -29.83 -12.07 -1.43
CA LYS A 74 -29.31 -11.48 -2.66
C LYS A 74 -27.80 -11.67 -2.82
N LYS A 75 -27.05 -11.60 -1.71
CA LYS A 75 -25.61 -11.86 -1.66
C LYS A 75 -25.25 -13.35 -1.68
N GLY A 76 -26.24 -14.24 -1.64
CA GLY A 76 -26.03 -15.70 -1.68
C GLY A 76 -25.59 -16.34 -0.34
N PHE A 77 -25.57 -15.57 0.77
CA PHE A 77 -25.20 -16.09 2.09
C PHE A 77 -26.29 -16.90 2.78
N VAL A 78 -27.53 -16.67 2.43
CA VAL A 78 -28.71 -17.26 3.04
C VAL A 78 -29.67 -17.76 1.99
N THR A 79 -30.25 -18.92 2.23
CA THR A 79 -31.37 -19.48 1.47
C THR A 79 -32.56 -19.66 2.39
N TYR A 80 -33.73 -19.95 1.85
CA TYR A 80 -34.90 -20.30 2.65
C TYR A 80 -35.75 -21.36 2.00
N ARG A 81 -36.50 -22.08 2.81
CA ARG A 81 -37.59 -22.98 2.39
C ARG A 81 -38.89 -22.57 3.01
N MET A 82 -39.99 -22.93 2.38
CA MET A 82 -41.34 -22.71 2.96
C MET A 82 -41.80 -23.94 3.74
N GLN A 83 -42.26 -23.73 4.94
CA GLN A 83 -42.89 -24.75 5.76
C GLN A 83 -44.13 -24.19 6.45
N ASN A 84 -45.28 -24.72 6.16
CA ASN A 84 -46.57 -24.23 6.71
C ASN A 84 -46.76 -22.70 6.52
N ASN A 85 -46.49 -22.17 5.35
CA ASN A 85 -46.49 -20.74 5.01
C ASN A 85 -45.50 -19.87 5.79
N ILE A 86 -44.51 -20.46 6.46
CA ILE A 86 -43.47 -19.75 7.19
C ILE A 86 -42.13 -19.97 6.50
N LYS A 87 -41.35 -18.90 6.33
CA LYS A 87 -39.98 -18.99 5.84
C LYS A 87 -39.06 -19.55 6.92
N ILE A 88 -38.34 -20.61 6.60
CA ILE A 88 -37.25 -21.16 7.39
C ILE A 88 -35.96 -20.82 6.68
N PHE A 89 -35.14 -19.98 7.28
CA PHE A 89 -33.88 -19.53 6.73
C PHE A 89 -32.73 -20.48 7.07
N MET A 90 -31.81 -20.66 6.14
CA MET A 90 -30.65 -21.56 6.27
C MET A 90 -29.41 -20.82 5.74
N PRO A 91 -28.23 -21.00 6.38
CA PRO A 91 -27.01 -20.45 5.84
C PRO A 91 -26.61 -21.22 4.58
N SER A 92 -26.07 -20.52 3.60
CA SER A 92 -25.38 -21.17 2.47
C SER A 92 -24.05 -21.77 2.92
N ASN A 93 -23.49 -22.68 2.12
CA ASN A 93 -22.18 -23.25 2.41
C ASN A 93 -21.14 -22.12 2.51
N PRO A 94 -20.30 -22.08 3.57
CA PRO A 94 -19.25 -21.06 3.72
C PRO A 94 -18.26 -20.98 2.55
N GLU A 95 -18.17 -21.96 1.69
CA GLU A 95 -17.37 -21.90 0.45
C GLU A 95 -17.79 -20.74 -0.48
N ILE A 96 -19.00 -20.17 -0.32
CA ILE A 96 -19.44 -18.95 -1.00
C ILE A 96 -18.45 -17.79 -0.80
N LEU A 97 -17.74 -17.73 0.34
CA LEU A 97 -16.75 -16.72 0.64
C LEU A 97 -15.62 -16.71 -0.40
N LYS A 98 -15.25 -17.87 -0.95
CA LYS A 98 -14.22 -17.98 -1.98
C LYS A 98 -14.68 -17.34 -3.29
N SER A 99 -15.94 -17.57 -3.67
CA SER A 99 -16.52 -16.99 -4.90
C SER A 99 -16.57 -15.47 -4.80
N LEU A 100 -17.04 -14.94 -3.67
CA LEU A 100 -17.14 -13.50 -3.43
C LEU A 100 -15.76 -12.83 -3.37
N PHE A 101 -14.79 -13.49 -2.78
CA PHE A 101 -13.42 -13.00 -2.79
C PHE A 101 -12.86 -12.93 -4.21
N LYS A 102 -13.12 -13.95 -5.04
CA LYS A 102 -12.72 -13.98 -6.43
C LYS A 102 -13.37 -12.86 -7.25
N GLU A 103 -14.67 -12.65 -7.09
CA GLU A 103 -15.39 -11.54 -7.74
C GLU A 103 -14.79 -10.18 -7.35
N LYS A 104 -14.47 -10.01 -6.07
CA LYS A 104 -13.82 -8.78 -5.59
C LYS A 104 -12.43 -8.58 -6.20
N GLN A 105 -11.65 -9.65 -6.34
CA GLN A 105 -10.35 -9.59 -7.02
C GLN A 105 -10.49 -9.21 -8.50
N GLU A 106 -11.42 -9.82 -9.21
CA GLU A 106 -11.69 -9.54 -10.62
C GLU A 106 -12.11 -8.07 -10.81
N LYS A 107 -12.98 -7.56 -9.94
CA LYS A 107 -13.40 -6.15 -9.96
C LYS A 107 -12.24 -5.19 -9.72
N ILE A 108 -11.36 -5.47 -8.76
CA ILE A 108 -10.17 -4.65 -8.51
C ILE A 108 -9.22 -4.66 -9.71
N ILE A 109 -9.08 -5.79 -10.41
CA ILE A 109 -8.25 -5.88 -11.61
C ILE A 109 -8.85 -5.04 -12.74
N GLU A 110 -10.16 -5.04 -12.89
CA GLU A 110 -10.86 -4.25 -13.90
C GLU A 110 -10.79 -2.74 -13.63
N GLU A 111 -11.04 -2.32 -12.40
CA GLU A 111 -10.83 -0.94 -11.93
C GLU A 111 -9.37 -0.50 -12.17
N GLY A 112 -8.40 -1.38 -11.94
CA GLY A 112 -6.98 -1.13 -12.23
C GLY A 112 -6.72 -0.84 -13.71
N LYS A 113 -7.34 -1.58 -14.64
CA LYS A 113 -7.25 -1.34 -16.08
C LYS A 113 -7.86 0.00 -16.49
N GLU A 114 -9.01 0.34 -15.92
CA GLU A 114 -9.66 1.63 -16.15
C GLU A 114 -8.77 2.80 -15.71
N ILE A 115 -8.13 2.68 -14.54
CA ILE A 115 -7.16 3.67 -14.03
C ILE A 115 -5.97 3.78 -14.97
N GLU A 116 -5.43 2.66 -15.49
CA GLU A 116 -4.32 2.69 -16.46
C GLU A 116 -4.71 3.43 -17.75
N ASN A 117 -5.93 3.21 -18.26
CA ASN A 117 -6.42 3.90 -19.44
C ASN A 117 -6.63 5.41 -19.18
N LEU A 118 -7.14 5.76 -18.01
CA LEU A 118 -7.27 7.15 -17.57
C LEU A 118 -5.88 7.83 -17.49
N ILE A 119 -4.88 7.16 -16.92
CA ILE A 119 -3.51 7.67 -16.86
C ILE A 119 -2.96 7.93 -18.27
N LYS A 120 -3.17 7.01 -19.22
CA LYS A 120 -2.74 7.18 -20.63
C LYS A 120 -3.38 8.43 -21.25
N SER A 121 -4.69 8.60 -21.06
CA SER A 121 -5.43 9.76 -21.58
C SER A 121 -4.95 11.07 -20.96
N LEU A 122 -4.69 11.11 -19.65
CA LEU A 122 -4.17 12.28 -18.96
C LEU A 122 -2.74 12.62 -19.39
N LYS A 123 -1.89 11.61 -19.68
CA LYS A 123 -0.55 11.84 -20.20
C LYS A 123 -0.57 12.50 -21.59
N VAL A 124 -1.54 12.17 -22.44
CA VAL A 124 -1.72 12.83 -23.76
C VAL A 124 -2.10 14.30 -23.59
N ILE A 125 -3.00 14.63 -22.66
CA ILE A 125 -3.38 16.01 -22.36
C ILE A 125 -2.18 16.80 -21.82
N LYS A 126 -1.39 16.21 -20.92
CA LYS A 126 -0.21 16.83 -20.32
C LYS A 126 0.91 17.10 -21.35
N GLY A 127 1.12 16.21 -22.30
CA GLY A 127 2.13 16.39 -23.36
C GLY A 127 1.94 17.66 -24.23
N ALA A 128 0.74 18.26 -24.21
CA ALA A 128 0.48 19.54 -24.84
C ALA A 128 0.95 20.76 -24.01
N GLU A 129 1.19 20.59 -22.70
CA GLU A 129 1.59 21.66 -21.75
C GLU A 129 3.10 21.65 -21.39
N GLU A 130 3.85 20.64 -21.81
CA GLU A 130 5.24 20.40 -21.35
C GLU A 130 6.28 21.45 -21.80
N ALA A 131 5.88 22.48 -22.52
CA ALA A 131 6.78 23.60 -22.87
C ALA A 131 7.17 24.50 -21.67
N PHE A 132 6.59 24.34 -20.47
CA PHE A 132 6.59 25.40 -19.48
C PHE A 132 7.27 25.19 -18.14
N SER A 133 7.83 24.04 -17.75
CA SER A 133 8.48 23.98 -16.45
C SER A 133 9.66 23.02 -16.35
N LYS A 134 10.83 23.54 -16.66
CA LYS A 134 12.12 22.92 -16.34
C LYS A 134 12.39 22.84 -14.82
N TYR A 135 11.63 23.60 -14.01
CA TYR A 135 11.82 23.74 -12.57
C TYR A 135 10.53 23.38 -11.85
N LYS A 136 10.54 22.32 -11.06
CA LYS A 136 9.36 21.83 -10.35
C LYS A 136 9.61 21.83 -8.84
N TYR A 137 8.65 22.36 -8.08
CA TYR A 137 8.64 22.34 -6.63
C TYR A 137 7.58 21.36 -6.13
N PHE A 138 7.92 20.59 -5.11
CA PHE A 138 7.06 19.59 -4.51
C PHE A 138 7.00 19.80 -3.00
N GLU A 139 5.82 19.84 -2.43
CA GLU A 139 5.60 20.06 -1.01
C GLU A 139 4.88 18.87 -0.37
N GLY A 140 5.30 18.53 0.85
CA GLY A 140 4.77 17.41 1.60
C GLY A 140 5.21 16.04 1.07
N ILE A 141 4.89 15.00 1.81
CA ILE A 141 5.23 13.61 1.43
C ILE A 141 4.57 13.21 0.11
N SER A 142 3.32 13.62 -0.12
CA SER A 142 2.60 13.33 -1.38
C SER A 142 3.27 14.00 -2.58
N GLY A 143 3.75 15.24 -2.42
CA GLY A 143 4.51 15.94 -3.45
C GLY A 143 5.82 15.23 -3.78
N ILE A 144 6.60 14.85 -2.77
CA ILE A 144 7.83 14.08 -2.96
C ILE A 144 7.56 12.72 -3.62
N ARG A 145 6.47 12.04 -3.25
CA ARG A 145 6.05 10.81 -3.94
C ARG A 145 5.79 11.04 -5.43
N ALA A 146 5.09 12.13 -5.77
CA ALA A 146 4.82 12.50 -7.16
C ALA A 146 6.12 12.77 -7.94
N MET A 147 7.11 13.44 -7.32
CA MET A 147 8.45 13.63 -7.90
C MET A 147 9.12 12.29 -8.24
N TRP A 148 9.14 11.35 -7.28
CA TRP A 148 9.76 10.04 -7.48
C TRP A 148 9.03 9.17 -8.51
N ILE A 149 7.70 9.25 -8.59
CA ILE A 149 6.92 8.57 -9.65
C ILE A 149 7.33 9.10 -11.02
N GLY A 150 7.47 10.42 -11.18
CA GLY A 150 7.98 11.02 -12.40
C GLY A 150 9.41 10.58 -12.75
N LEU A 151 10.30 10.46 -11.74
CA LEU A 151 11.64 9.94 -11.92
C LEU A 151 11.67 8.44 -12.29
N MET A 152 10.73 7.65 -11.79
CA MET A 152 10.59 6.23 -12.18
C MET A 152 10.13 6.07 -13.63
N ASP A 153 9.23 6.93 -14.11
CA ASP A 153 8.83 6.94 -15.53
C ASP A 153 10.03 7.19 -16.44
N GLU A 154 10.96 8.07 -16.04
CA GLU A 154 12.20 8.36 -16.74
C GLU A 154 13.11 7.14 -16.90
N LEU A 155 13.18 6.27 -15.89
CA LEU A 155 14.02 5.06 -15.92
C LEU A 155 13.76 4.16 -17.14
N ASN A 156 12.55 4.21 -17.69
CA ASN A 156 12.19 3.41 -18.86
C ASN A 156 12.72 4.02 -20.19
N GLN A 157 13.16 5.26 -20.16
CA GLN A 157 13.65 6.00 -21.32
C GLN A 157 15.18 6.14 -21.32
N LEU A 158 15.83 5.88 -20.17
CA LEU A 158 17.28 6.02 -20.05
C LEU A 158 18.04 4.91 -20.78
N PRO A 159 19.24 5.23 -21.30
CA PRO A 159 20.14 4.23 -21.88
C PRO A 159 20.52 3.16 -20.82
N LYS A 160 20.68 1.90 -21.25
CA LYS A 160 21.07 0.79 -20.34
C LYS A 160 22.41 1.00 -19.59
N ASN A 161 23.27 1.88 -20.07
CA ASN A 161 24.55 2.18 -19.44
C ASN A 161 24.55 3.46 -18.61
N GLU A 162 23.38 4.09 -18.44
CA GLU A 162 23.25 5.28 -17.61
C GLU A 162 23.63 4.97 -16.17
N ILE A 163 24.27 5.94 -15.53
CA ILE A 163 24.66 5.86 -14.12
C ILE A 163 23.90 6.93 -13.35
N ILE A 164 23.01 6.51 -12.50
CA ILE A 164 22.35 7.43 -11.57
C ILE A 164 23.30 7.74 -10.42
N LEU A 165 23.37 9.00 -10.07
CA LEU A 165 24.19 9.50 -8.97
C LEU A 165 23.30 9.93 -7.82
N MET A 166 23.64 9.49 -6.59
CA MET A 166 22.87 9.81 -5.42
C MET A 166 23.75 10.11 -4.21
N TYR A 167 23.48 11.24 -3.60
CA TYR A 167 24.03 11.65 -2.32
C TYR A 167 22.91 11.60 -1.30
N THR A 168 22.93 10.60 -0.43
CA THR A 168 21.85 10.34 0.52
C THR A 168 22.39 10.17 1.92
N GLY A 169 21.53 10.30 2.92
CA GLY A 169 22.04 10.21 4.26
C GLY A 169 21.05 10.12 5.37
N VAL A 170 19.76 10.11 5.09
CA VAL A 170 18.79 10.24 6.17
C VAL A 170 17.98 8.95 6.32
N LYS A 171 18.31 8.14 7.33
CA LYS A 171 17.61 6.88 7.66
C LYS A 171 16.10 7.09 7.80
N LYS A 172 15.66 8.19 8.42
CA LYS A 172 14.24 8.52 8.58
C LYS A 172 13.56 8.78 7.22
N ALA A 173 14.24 9.44 6.29
CA ALA A 173 13.74 9.66 4.94
C ALA A 173 13.53 8.32 4.22
N TYR A 174 14.51 7.43 4.29
CA TYR A 174 14.40 6.09 3.72
C TYR A 174 13.21 5.30 4.29
N GLN A 175 13.02 5.29 5.61
CA GLN A 175 11.90 4.59 6.25
C GLN A 175 10.54 5.14 5.81
N THR A 176 10.41 6.47 5.69
CA THR A 176 9.17 7.14 5.26
C THR A 176 8.77 6.79 3.82
N MET A 177 9.76 6.55 2.96
CA MET A 177 9.57 6.33 1.52
C MET A 177 9.89 4.89 1.08
N LEU A 178 10.08 3.96 2.03
CA LEU A 178 10.63 2.62 1.79
C LEU A 178 10.01 1.88 0.59
N GLY A 179 8.69 1.79 0.52
CA GLY A 179 8.00 1.08 -0.57
C GLY A 179 8.32 1.67 -1.94
N LEU A 180 8.33 3.00 -2.05
CA LEU A 180 8.60 3.70 -3.29
C LEU A 180 10.07 3.57 -3.72
N TYR A 181 11.01 3.67 -2.78
CA TYR A 181 12.42 3.49 -3.09
C TYR A 181 12.76 2.05 -3.49
N GLU A 182 12.13 1.06 -2.89
CA GLU A 182 12.30 -0.34 -3.31
C GLU A 182 11.76 -0.57 -4.72
N GLU A 183 10.63 0.04 -5.08
CA GLU A 183 10.08 -0.01 -6.43
C GLU A 183 11.00 0.67 -7.45
N PHE A 184 11.49 1.86 -7.16
CA PHE A 184 12.49 2.55 -7.97
C PHE A 184 13.71 1.67 -8.26
N HIS A 185 14.29 1.05 -7.23
CA HIS A 185 15.44 0.17 -7.41
C HIS A 185 15.12 -1.10 -8.18
N LYS A 186 13.92 -1.65 -8.02
CA LYS A 186 13.44 -2.81 -8.80
C LYS A 186 13.35 -2.49 -10.30
N ILE A 187 12.76 -1.35 -10.65
CA ILE A 187 12.66 -0.88 -12.05
C ILE A 187 14.06 -0.61 -12.61
N ARG A 188 14.89 0.12 -11.88
CA ARG A 188 16.25 0.46 -12.28
C ARG A 188 17.10 -0.79 -12.58
N VAL A 189 17.09 -1.77 -11.69
CA VAL A 189 17.85 -3.03 -11.86
C VAL A 189 17.33 -3.82 -13.04
N LYS A 190 15.99 -3.90 -13.22
CA LYS A 190 15.36 -4.55 -14.37
C LYS A 190 15.83 -3.93 -15.70
N ASN A 191 16.01 -2.61 -15.73
CA ASN A 191 16.46 -1.87 -16.91
C ASN A 191 18.00 -1.86 -17.08
N GLY A 192 18.75 -2.50 -16.16
CA GLY A 192 20.22 -2.57 -16.22
C GLY A 192 20.93 -1.25 -15.90
N ILE A 193 20.24 -0.27 -15.30
CA ILE A 193 20.77 1.06 -14.99
C ILE A 193 21.65 0.97 -13.73
N LYS A 194 22.88 1.44 -13.82
CA LYS A 194 23.85 1.46 -12.74
C LYS A 194 23.56 2.58 -11.72
N TYR A 195 24.17 2.48 -10.56
CA TYR A 195 23.94 3.43 -9.47
C TYR A 195 25.23 3.69 -8.70
N LYS A 196 25.64 4.94 -8.59
CA LYS A 196 26.69 5.37 -7.66
C LYS A 196 26.01 6.11 -6.51
N ILE A 197 26.24 5.65 -5.27
CA ILE A 197 25.59 6.23 -4.11
C ILE A 197 26.58 6.45 -2.95
N ILE A 198 26.51 7.64 -2.36
CA ILE A 198 27.26 8.00 -1.17
C ILE A 198 26.34 7.98 0.03
N TYR A 199 26.67 7.17 1.02
CA TYR A 199 25.96 7.05 2.31
C TYR A 199 26.75 7.70 3.45
N PRO A 200 26.07 8.11 4.54
CA PRO A 200 26.74 8.37 5.81
C PRO A 200 27.48 7.14 6.32
N LEU A 201 28.50 7.36 7.17
CA LEU A 201 29.28 6.26 7.72
C LEU A 201 28.49 5.24 8.55
N GLU A 202 27.36 5.67 9.10
CA GLU A 202 26.49 4.88 9.97
C GLU A 202 25.54 3.94 9.20
N GLU A 203 25.23 4.26 7.93
CA GLU A 203 24.28 3.50 7.11
C GLU A 203 24.92 2.28 6.43
N THR A 204 24.84 1.13 7.09
CA THR A 204 25.47 -0.11 6.57
C THR A 204 24.48 -1.09 5.97
N GLU A 205 23.30 -1.26 6.54
CA GLU A 205 22.33 -2.28 6.12
C GLU A 205 21.76 -2.00 4.72
N VAL A 206 21.25 -0.78 4.50
CA VAL A 206 20.72 -0.36 3.20
C VAL A 206 21.83 -0.38 2.14
N ALA A 207 23.01 0.09 2.49
CA ALA A 207 24.19 0.10 1.63
C ALA A 207 24.56 -1.31 1.13
N GLN A 208 24.57 -2.31 2.01
CA GLN A 208 24.85 -3.70 1.62
C GLN A 208 23.80 -4.26 0.66
N ARG A 209 22.53 -3.92 0.86
CA ARG A 209 21.47 -4.28 -0.06
C ARG A 209 21.69 -3.68 -1.45
N ARG A 210 22.05 -2.39 -1.53
CA ARG A 210 22.32 -1.69 -2.81
C ARG A 210 23.51 -2.26 -3.56
N LYS A 211 24.58 -2.68 -2.88
CA LYS A 211 25.71 -3.38 -3.53
C LYS A 211 25.29 -4.61 -4.35
N LYS A 212 24.24 -5.33 -3.90
CA LYS A 212 23.66 -6.47 -4.62
C LYS A 212 22.75 -6.09 -5.78
N GLN A 213 22.51 -4.80 -5.99
CA GLN A 213 21.51 -4.25 -6.93
C GLN A 213 22.17 -3.31 -7.95
N LEU A 214 23.22 -3.71 -8.62
CA LEU A 214 23.97 -2.92 -9.61
C LEU A 214 24.39 -1.53 -9.08
N ALA A 215 24.80 -1.44 -7.82
CA ALA A 215 25.22 -0.18 -7.22
C ALA A 215 26.66 -0.23 -6.70
N GLU A 216 27.41 0.84 -7.00
CA GLU A 216 28.67 1.16 -6.32
C GLU A 216 28.35 2.04 -5.12
N VAL A 217 28.89 1.67 -3.95
CA VAL A 217 28.59 2.32 -2.68
C VAL A 217 29.86 2.83 -2.05
N ARG A 218 29.88 4.10 -1.69
CA ARG A 218 30.93 4.72 -0.87
C ARG A 218 30.31 5.42 0.35
N PHE A 219 31.16 5.75 1.31
CA PHE A 219 30.75 6.33 2.58
C PHE A 219 31.53 7.61 2.88
N LEU A 220 30.82 8.61 3.39
CA LEU A 220 31.41 9.87 3.81
C LEU A 220 30.81 10.27 5.17
N LYS A 221 31.57 11.03 5.97
CA LYS A 221 30.98 11.67 7.15
C LYS A 221 30.10 12.80 6.66
N LEU A 222 28.79 12.65 6.84
CA LEU A 222 27.78 13.58 6.39
C LEU A 222 27.01 14.14 7.58
N GLU A 223 26.76 15.44 7.57
CA GLU A 223 25.98 16.17 8.56
C GLU A 223 24.86 16.97 7.86
N ASN A 224 24.27 16.40 6.80
CA ASN A 224 23.24 17.07 6.02
C ASN A 224 21.89 16.37 6.15
N GLU A 225 20.84 17.16 6.06
CA GLU A 225 19.45 16.67 6.05
C GLU A 225 18.88 16.55 4.63
N ALA A 226 19.56 17.16 3.65
CA ALA A 226 19.15 17.12 2.25
C ALA A 226 19.79 15.96 1.52
N GLU A 227 18.99 15.29 0.69
CA GLU A 227 19.43 14.27 -0.26
C GLU A 227 19.31 14.83 -1.68
N TRP A 228 20.24 14.51 -2.54
CA TRP A 228 20.19 14.96 -3.93
C TRP A 228 20.74 13.92 -4.90
N GLY A 229 20.33 14.01 -6.15
CA GLY A 229 20.81 13.08 -7.15
C GLY A 229 20.65 13.62 -8.57
N VAL A 230 21.25 12.86 -9.51
CA VAL A 230 21.17 13.12 -10.93
C VAL A 230 20.68 11.87 -11.65
N ILE A 231 19.65 12.02 -12.46
CA ILE A 231 19.05 10.97 -13.29
C ILE A 231 18.84 11.53 -14.69
N GLY A 232 19.54 11.01 -15.71
CA GLY A 232 19.49 11.57 -17.05
C GLY A 232 19.83 13.07 -17.04
N ASN A 233 19.04 13.92 -17.66
CA ASN A 233 19.18 15.37 -17.63
C ASN A 233 18.51 16.06 -16.45
N LYS A 234 18.13 15.30 -15.41
CA LYS A 234 17.40 15.79 -14.25
C LYS A 234 18.29 15.81 -13.01
N TYR A 235 18.35 16.97 -12.36
CA TYR A 235 18.89 17.13 -11.01
C TYR A 235 17.73 17.28 -10.04
N PHE A 236 17.77 16.59 -8.92
CA PHE A 236 16.80 16.77 -7.86
C PHE A 236 17.46 16.90 -6.50
N VAL A 237 16.81 17.64 -5.63
CA VAL A 237 17.18 17.74 -4.20
C VAL A 237 15.91 17.66 -3.36
N GLN A 238 16.00 16.97 -2.23
CA GLN A 238 14.88 16.81 -1.31
C GLN A 238 15.34 16.82 0.15
N TYR A 239 14.43 17.19 1.04
CA TYR A 239 14.56 16.97 2.47
C TYR A 239 13.22 16.55 3.05
N ILE A 240 13.20 15.39 3.73
CA ILE A 240 11.98 14.72 4.18
C ILE A 240 11.79 14.86 5.68
N THR A 241 12.87 15.13 6.43
CA THR A 241 12.89 15.12 7.89
C THR A 241 12.39 16.41 8.53
N GLN A 242 12.27 17.46 7.75
CA GLN A 242 11.77 18.75 8.21
C GLN A 242 10.26 18.72 8.46
N LYS A 243 9.73 19.71 9.19
CA LYS A 243 8.31 19.87 9.51
C LYS A 243 7.43 19.83 8.25
N VAL A 244 7.89 20.44 7.17
CA VAL A 244 7.28 20.36 5.85
C VAL A 244 8.31 19.80 4.88
N PRO A 245 8.18 18.51 4.46
CA PRO A 245 9.03 17.91 3.44
C PRO A 245 8.96 18.69 2.13
N ARG A 246 10.08 18.84 1.44
CA ARG A 246 10.16 19.57 0.17
C ARG A 246 11.09 18.88 -0.81
N GLY A 247 10.75 18.97 -2.10
CA GLY A 247 11.56 18.50 -3.20
C GLY A 247 11.62 19.52 -4.31
N PHE A 248 12.75 19.57 -4.98
CA PHE A 248 12.98 20.39 -6.17
C PHE A 248 13.53 19.49 -7.27
N LEU A 249 12.98 19.63 -8.46
CA LEU A 249 13.42 18.92 -9.65
C LEU A 249 13.74 19.94 -10.73
N ILE A 250 14.94 19.86 -11.28
CA ILE A 250 15.41 20.71 -12.38
C ILE A 250 15.70 19.81 -13.56
N GLU A 251 15.00 20.03 -14.66
CA GLU A 251 15.20 19.33 -15.92
C GLU A 251 16.03 20.20 -16.85
N ASP A 252 17.35 20.12 -16.71
CA ASP A 252 18.29 20.91 -17.46
C ASP A 252 19.64 20.20 -17.56
N GLU A 253 20.15 20.07 -18.76
CA GLU A 253 21.40 19.35 -19.04
C GLU A 253 22.63 20.03 -18.40
N VAL A 254 22.67 21.36 -18.38
CA VAL A 254 23.79 22.12 -17.79
C VAL A 254 23.83 21.90 -16.29
N PHE A 255 22.67 21.97 -15.62
CA PHE A 255 22.55 21.65 -14.18
C PHE A 255 22.96 20.21 -13.90
N ALA A 256 22.40 19.25 -14.64
CA ALA A 256 22.70 17.84 -14.43
C ALA A 256 24.20 17.56 -14.59
N ASN A 257 24.84 18.09 -15.64
CA ASN A 257 26.27 17.92 -15.88
C ASN A 257 27.12 18.60 -14.83
N THR A 258 26.75 19.79 -14.37
CA THR A 258 27.44 20.48 -13.27
C THR A 258 27.41 19.63 -12.00
N PHE A 259 26.25 19.10 -11.61
CA PHE A 259 26.14 18.28 -10.40
C PHE A 259 26.77 16.88 -10.55
N ARG A 260 26.87 16.34 -11.78
CA ARG A 260 27.70 15.15 -12.02
C ARG A 260 29.17 15.41 -11.68
N GLN A 261 29.72 16.53 -12.11
CA GLN A 261 31.10 16.90 -11.77
C GLN A 261 31.30 17.11 -10.28
N VAL A 262 30.38 17.78 -9.61
CA VAL A 262 30.40 17.95 -8.14
C VAL A 262 30.35 16.59 -7.45
N PHE A 263 29.49 15.68 -7.92
CA PHE A 263 29.39 14.35 -7.36
C PHE A 263 30.70 13.57 -7.48
N GLU A 264 31.36 13.57 -8.61
CA GLU A 264 32.62 12.83 -8.78
C GLU A 264 33.72 13.39 -7.87
N GLN A 265 33.79 14.68 -7.61
CA GLN A 265 34.73 15.26 -6.65
C GLN A 265 34.45 14.78 -5.20
N VAL A 266 33.17 14.65 -4.85
CA VAL A 266 32.76 14.12 -3.54
C VAL A 266 32.97 12.60 -3.48
N TRP A 267 32.72 11.90 -4.60
CA TRP A 267 32.91 10.47 -4.75
C TRP A 267 34.35 10.06 -4.50
N ASP A 268 35.31 10.80 -5.03
CA ASP A 268 36.75 10.50 -4.86
C ASP A 268 37.24 10.66 -3.41
N ARG A 269 36.59 11.52 -2.63
CA ARG A 269 36.85 11.69 -1.19
C ARG A 269 36.14 10.65 -0.32
N ALA A 270 35.12 9.99 -0.83
CA ALA A 270 34.34 9.02 -0.10
C ALA A 270 35.06 7.66 -0.02
N LYS A 271 34.95 6.99 1.13
CA LYS A 271 35.65 5.74 1.45
C LYS A 271 34.85 4.50 1.07
N ILE A 272 35.55 3.48 0.61
CA ILE A 272 34.97 2.15 0.48
C ILE A 272 35.03 1.50 1.87
N LYS A 273 33.87 1.14 2.41
CA LYS A 273 33.80 0.31 3.61
C LYS A 273 33.78 -1.16 3.17
N LYS A 274 34.74 -1.93 3.70
CA LYS A 274 34.80 -3.38 3.49
C LYS A 274 33.63 -4.11 4.16
#